data_3815880ec134f1bdad53b8539862e916
#
_entry.id   3815880ec134f1bdad53b8539862e916
#
_cell.length_a   1.000
_cell.length_b   1.000
_cell.length_c   1.000
_cell.angle_alpha   90.00
_cell.angle_beta   90.00
_cell.angle_gamma   90.00
#
_symmetry.space_group_name_H-M   'P 1'
#
loop_
_entity.id
_entity.type
_entity.pdbx_description
1 polymer ?
#
loop_
_entity_poly.entity_id
_entity_poly.type
_entity_poly.pdbx_seq_one_letter_code
_entity_poly.pdbx_strand_id
1 'polypeptide(L)'
;TYWLGFGILSLALASRGKASALLLPLLAMTPPALALAGIIWRDVLLATCWLLAAAVTFAVSEQRSPVRLTGQALALALLGVLLRPNALLAAPVLAAYIIWVSRVTLLRTVISYIPAAIVLFGIVQVVYYGMLDAKRQHPLQTIMIFDLGGISHFAKQNQFPVDWSEAENEMLLNKCYQPTLWDIYWRFAPCDFVMRK
;
A
#
# COMPACT_ATOMS: atom_id res chain seq x y z
N THR A 1 8.97 -12.66 6.40
CA THR A 1 7.65 -12.83 5.71
C THR A 1 7.81 -13.32 4.26
N TYR A 2 8.71 -12.72 3.46
CA TYR A 2 8.91 -13.04 2.04
C TYR A 2 9.16 -14.54 1.79
N TRP A 3 10.24 -15.09 2.32
CA TRP A 3 10.61 -16.50 2.14
C TRP A 3 9.60 -17.47 2.75
N LEU A 4 8.97 -17.08 3.87
CA LEU A 4 7.91 -17.89 4.47
C LEU A 4 6.68 -17.98 3.56
N GLY A 5 6.28 -16.90 2.91
CA GLY A 5 5.16 -16.90 1.97
C GLY A 5 5.39 -17.84 0.79
N PHE A 6 6.51 -17.71 0.10
CA PHE A 6 6.88 -18.60 -1.00
C PHE A 6 7.07 -20.05 -0.55
N GLY A 7 7.70 -20.25 0.62
CA GLY A 7 7.90 -21.59 1.18
C GLY A 7 6.60 -22.31 1.51
N ILE A 8 5.65 -21.66 2.16
CA ILE A 8 4.34 -22.23 2.47
C ILE A 8 3.57 -22.55 1.21
N LEU A 9 3.55 -21.65 0.20
CA LEU A 9 2.90 -21.92 -1.10
C LEU A 9 3.55 -23.11 -1.82
N SER A 10 4.88 -23.17 -1.83
CA SER A 10 5.62 -24.28 -2.45
C SER A 10 5.27 -25.60 -1.78
N LEU A 11 5.32 -25.68 -0.46
CA LEU A 11 4.97 -26.87 0.30
C LEU A 11 3.52 -27.29 0.09
N ALA A 12 2.59 -26.33 0.08
CA ALA A 12 1.17 -26.59 -0.16
C ALA A 12 0.89 -27.09 -1.58
N LEU A 13 1.65 -26.65 -2.59
CA LEU A 13 1.56 -27.17 -3.95
C LEU A 13 2.23 -28.56 -4.08
N ALA A 14 3.36 -28.76 -3.42
CA ALA A 14 4.05 -30.04 -3.40
C ALA A 14 3.19 -31.15 -2.74
N SER A 15 2.49 -30.83 -1.64
CA SER A 15 1.56 -31.78 -1.00
C SER A 15 0.40 -32.20 -1.90
N ARG A 16 0.08 -31.36 -2.90
CA ARG A 16 -0.93 -31.66 -3.97
C ARG A 16 -0.34 -32.35 -5.19
N GLY A 17 0.93 -32.76 -5.15
CA GLY A 17 1.61 -33.40 -6.28
C GLY A 17 1.82 -32.47 -7.49
N LYS A 18 1.79 -31.14 -7.29
CA LYS A 18 1.96 -30.19 -8.38
C LYS A 18 3.44 -29.88 -8.63
N ALA A 19 3.95 -30.20 -9.80
CA ALA A 19 5.33 -29.89 -10.21
C ALA A 19 5.64 -28.38 -10.17
N SER A 20 4.62 -27.53 -10.30
CA SER A 20 4.75 -26.07 -10.15
C SER A 20 5.23 -25.62 -8.76
N ALA A 21 5.23 -26.51 -7.76
CA ALA A 21 5.81 -26.23 -6.44
C ALA A 21 7.28 -25.77 -6.53
N LEU A 22 8.06 -26.33 -7.46
CA LEU A 22 9.45 -25.95 -7.67
C LEU A 22 9.65 -24.59 -8.35
N LEU A 23 8.65 -24.11 -9.07
CA LEU A 23 8.71 -22.79 -9.74
C LEU A 23 8.64 -21.63 -8.76
N LEU A 24 7.98 -21.79 -7.61
CA LEU A 24 7.83 -20.73 -6.63
C LEU A 24 9.15 -20.27 -5.99
N PRO A 25 10.03 -21.17 -5.49
CA PRO A 25 11.35 -20.77 -5.04
C PRO A 25 12.19 -20.12 -6.14
N LEU A 26 12.11 -20.63 -7.38
CA LEU A 26 12.81 -20.04 -8.52
C LEU A 26 12.32 -18.61 -8.80
N LEU A 27 10.99 -18.39 -8.76
CA LEU A 27 10.41 -17.06 -8.91
C LEU A 27 10.88 -16.12 -7.80
N ALA A 28 10.91 -16.62 -6.56
CA ALA A 28 11.40 -15.84 -5.41
C ALA A 28 12.89 -15.47 -5.52
N MET A 29 13.68 -16.25 -6.25
CA MET A 29 15.11 -16.02 -6.47
C MET A 29 15.41 -15.16 -7.71
N THR A 30 14.40 -14.70 -8.44
CA THR A 30 14.63 -13.82 -9.58
C THR A 30 15.26 -12.48 -9.13
N PRO A 31 16.18 -11.89 -9.94
CA PRO A 31 16.85 -10.66 -9.55
C PRO A 31 15.90 -9.51 -9.19
N PRO A 32 14.80 -9.26 -9.93
CA PRO A 32 13.84 -8.23 -9.54
C PRO A 32 13.17 -8.49 -8.20
N ALA A 33 12.79 -9.75 -7.93
CA ALA A 33 12.13 -10.12 -6.69
C ALA A 33 13.06 -9.98 -5.47
N LEU A 34 14.33 -10.38 -5.62
CA LEU A 34 15.34 -10.22 -4.57
C LEU A 34 15.71 -8.75 -4.34
N ALA A 35 15.85 -7.97 -5.41
CA ALA A 35 16.13 -6.54 -5.30
C ALA A 35 15.02 -5.83 -4.54
N LEU A 36 13.74 -6.10 -4.88
CA LEU A 36 12.60 -5.56 -4.16
C LEU A 36 12.53 -6.04 -2.71
N ALA A 37 12.78 -7.32 -2.44
CA ALA A 37 12.78 -7.87 -1.09
C ALA A 37 13.88 -7.30 -0.18
N GLY A 38 14.99 -6.83 -0.76
CA GLY A 38 16.10 -6.17 -0.07
C GLY A 38 15.82 -4.71 0.30
N ILE A 39 14.81 -4.09 -0.28
CA ILE A 39 14.45 -2.71 0.00
C ILE A 39 13.51 -2.64 1.20
N ILE A 40 13.91 -1.94 2.27
CA ILE A 40 13.07 -1.69 3.45
C ILE A 40 12.06 -0.58 3.12
N TRP A 41 11.08 -0.90 2.31
CA TRP A 41 10.01 0.02 1.94
C TRP A 41 8.66 -0.49 2.44
N ARG A 42 7.77 0.41 2.85
CA ARG A 42 6.44 0.03 3.38
C ARG A 42 5.64 -0.83 2.40
N ASP A 43 5.77 -0.58 1.09
CA ASP A 43 5.10 -1.35 0.04
C ASP A 43 5.59 -2.80 -0.04
N VAL A 44 6.90 -3.00 0.14
CA VAL A 44 7.49 -4.34 0.16
C VAL A 44 7.04 -5.11 1.40
N LEU A 45 7.01 -4.45 2.56
CA LEU A 45 6.49 -5.05 3.78
C LEU A 45 5.00 -5.41 3.65
N LEU A 46 4.17 -4.51 3.10
CA LEU A 46 2.78 -4.79 2.76
C LEU A 46 2.67 -6.02 1.86
N ALA A 47 3.39 -6.03 0.73
CA ALA A 47 3.32 -7.11 -0.26
C ALA A 47 3.72 -8.45 0.36
N THR A 48 4.77 -8.49 1.19
CA THR A 48 5.22 -9.73 1.83
C THR A 48 4.28 -10.21 2.93
N CYS A 49 3.62 -9.31 3.66
CA CYS A 49 2.57 -9.66 4.61
C CYS A 49 1.35 -10.26 3.91
N TRP A 50 0.94 -9.67 2.80
CA TRP A 50 -0.20 -10.15 2.02
C TRP A 50 0.10 -11.45 1.27
N LEU A 51 1.32 -11.62 0.76
CA LEU A 51 1.79 -12.89 0.22
C LEU A 51 1.70 -14.00 1.27
N LEU A 52 2.17 -13.74 2.49
CA LEU A 52 2.11 -14.69 3.57
C LEU A 52 0.66 -14.98 4.00
N ALA A 53 -0.20 -13.96 4.08
CA ALA A 53 -1.63 -14.14 4.36
C ALA A 53 -2.30 -15.04 3.32
N ALA A 54 -2.05 -14.79 2.03
CA ALA A 54 -2.58 -15.60 0.94
C ALA A 54 -2.02 -17.03 0.97
N ALA A 55 -0.72 -17.18 1.24
CA ALA A 55 -0.06 -18.49 1.34
C ALA A 55 -0.64 -19.35 2.48
N VAL A 56 -0.81 -18.76 3.66
CA VAL A 56 -1.44 -19.43 4.81
C VAL A 56 -2.87 -19.83 4.46
N THR A 57 -3.65 -18.93 3.85
CA THR A 57 -5.02 -19.23 3.42
C THR A 57 -5.08 -20.38 2.43
N PHE A 58 -4.19 -20.37 1.44
CA PHE A 58 -4.10 -21.43 0.46
C PHE A 58 -3.75 -22.78 1.10
N ALA A 59 -2.81 -22.81 2.04
CA ALA A 59 -2.41 -24.01 2.76
C ALA A 59 -3.53 -24.58 3.64
N VAL A 60 -4.37 -23.72 4.22
CA VAL A 60 -5.47 -24.08 5.12
C VAL A 60 -6.63 -24.76 4.43
N SER A 61 -6.83 -24.49 3.14
CA SER A 61 -7.96 -25.04 2.37
C SER A 61 -8.11 -26.57 2.49
N GLU A 62 -7.10 -27.25 3.01
CA GLU A 62 -7.08 -28.72 3.18
C GLU A 62 -7.11 -29.21 4.65
N GLN A 63 -6.99 -28.30 5.64
CA GLN A 63 -6.86 -28.70 7.04
C GLN A 63 -8.17 -28.59 7.83
N ARG A 64 -8.37 -29.50 8.80
CA ARG A 64 -9.57 -29.61 9.63
C ARG A 64 -9.73 -28.52 10.72
N SER A 65 -8.76 -27.63 10.92
CA SER A 65 -8.85 -26.56 11.93
C SER A 65 -8.62 -25.18 11.31
N PRO A 66 -9.62 -24.63 10.59
CA PRO A 66 -9.45 -23.40 9.80
C PRO A 66 -9.37 -22.14 10.69
N VAL A 67 -9.92 -22.14 11.91
CA VAL A 67 -10.15 -20.91 12.69
C VAL A 67 -8.86 -20.18 13.06
N ARG A 68 -7.87 -20.90 13.58
CA ARG A 68 -6.59 -20.27 14.01
C ARG A 68 -5.82 -19.68 12.83
N LEU A 69 -5.75 -20.43 11.74
CA LEU A 69 -5.01 -20.04 10.55
C LEU A 69 -5.73 -18.92 9.79
N THR A 70 -7.07 -18.95 9.76
CA THR A 70 -7.87 -17.83 9.24
C THR A 70 -7.62 -16.56 10.06
N GLY A 71 -7.58 -16.66 11.40
CA GLY A 71 -7.24 -15.54 12.27
C GLY A 71 -5.85 -14.97 12.00
N GLN A 72 -4.85 -15.83 11.79
CA GLN A 72 -3.49 -15.41 11.43
C GLN A 72 -3.44 -14.73 10.06
N ALA A 73 -4.14 -15.28 9.06
CA ALA A 73 -4.21 -14.68 7.73
C ALA A 73 -4.86 -13.30 7.77
N LEU A 74 -5.96 -13.15 8.53
CA LEU A 74 -6.62 -11.85 8.73
C LEU A 74 -5.71 -10.86 9.47
N ALA A 75 -5.00 -11.30 10.50
CA ALA A 75 -4.04 -10.46 11.22
C ALA A 75 -2.90 -9.97 10.31
N LEU A 76 -2.37 -10.83 9.44
CA LEU A 76 -1.37 -10.46 8.45
C LEU A 76 -1.92 -9.51 7.40
N ALA A 77 -3.16 -9.72 6.96
CA ALA A 77 -3.82 -8.81 6.03
C ALA A 77 -4.03 -7.42 6.65
N LEU A 78 -4.45 -7.37 7.92
CA LEU A 78 -4.59 -6.14 8.69
C LEU A 78 -3.24 -5.44 8.89
N LEU A 79 -2.20 -6.17 9.26
CA LEU A 79 -0.86 -5.63 9.41
C LEU A 79 -0.38 -4.96 8.13
N GLY A 80 -0.64 -5.57 6.97
CA GLY A 80 -0.34 -4.97 5.68
C GLY A 80 -1.05 -3.64 5.47
N VAL A 81 -2.34 -3.53 5.82
CA VAL A 81 -3.08 -2.26 5.74
C VAL A 81 -2.53 -1.21 6.69
N LEU A 82 -2.12 -1.61 7.91
CA LEU A 82 -1.49 -0.70 8.87
C LEU A 82 -0.14 -0.18 8.37
N LEU A 83 0.60 -0.97 7.59
CA LEU A 83 1.85 -0.51 6.97
C LEU A 83 1.62 0.53 5.87
N ARG A 84 0.50 0.43 5.16
CA ARG A 84 0.15 1.37 4.08
C ARG A 84 -1.37 1.58 4.00
N PRO A 85 -1.89 2.71 4.51
CA PRO A 85 -3.33 2.97 4.54
C PRO A 85 -4.03 2.93 3.18
N ASN A 86 -3.32 3.26 2.09
CA ASN A 86 -3.88 3.19 0.72
C ASN A 86 -4.23 1.76 0.30
N ALA A 87 -3.63 0.74 0.92
CA ALA A 87 -3.97 -0.66 0.71
C ALA A 87 -5.38 -1.02 1.20
N LEU A 88 -6.02 -0.13 1.97
CA LEU A 88 -7.40 -0.31 2.42
C LEU A 88 -8.37 -0.58 1.26
N LEU A 89 -8.13 0.00 0.09
CA LEU A 89 -8.96 -0.22 -1.10
C LEU A 89 -8.83 -1.64 -1.68
N ALA A 90 -7.64 -2.25 -1.57
CA ALA A 90 -7.37 -3.60 -2.07
C ALA A 90 -7.52 -4.71 -1.02
N ALA A 91 -7.45 -4.36 0.27
CA ALA A 91 -7.62 -5.29 1.40
C ALA A 91 -8.88 -6.15 1.33
N PRO A 92 -10.00 -5.63 0.85
CA PRO A 92 -11.23 -6.34 0.68
C PRO A 92 -11.12 -7.60 -0.16
N VAL A 93 -10.38 -7.56 -1.24
CA VAL A 93 -10.20 -8.72 -2.13
C VAL A 93 -9.49 -9.85 -1.39
N LEU A 94 -8.43 -9.53 -0.64
CA LEU A 94 -7.71 -10.52 0.16
C LEU A 94 -8.59 -11.04 1.31
N ALA A 95 -9.31 -10.17 2.00
CA ALA A 95 -10.23 -10.57 3.06
C ALA A 95 -11.35 -11.49 2.54
N ALA A 96 -11.93 -11.18 1.39
CA ALA A 96 -12.93 -12.01 0.73
C ALA A 96 -12.35 -13.40 0.39
N TYR A 97 -11.12 -13.47 -0.13
CA TYR A 97 -10.45 -14.73 -0.40
C TYR A 97 -10.25 -15.56 0.89
N ILE A 98 -9.77 -14.93 1.97
CA ILE A 98 -9.57 -15.61 3.26
C ILE A 98 -10.88 -16.17 3.80
N ILE A 99 -11.96 -15.38 3.77
CA ILE A 99 -13.27 -15.77 4.28
C ILE A 99 -13.90 -16.85 3.39
N TRP A 100 -13.76 -16.75 2.06
CA TRP A 100 -14.29 -17.75 1.13
C TRP A 100 -13.66 -19.12 1.34
N VAL A 101 -12.37 -19.20 1.47
CA VAL A 101 -11.64 -20.45 1.76
C VAL A 101 -12.09 -21.06 3.08
N SER A 102 -12.54 -20.26 4.04
CA SER A 102 -13.13 -20.69 5.32
C SER A 102 -14.54 -21.28 5.18
N ARG A 103 -15.03 -21.52 3.93
CA ARG A 103 -16.35 -22.09 3.61
C ARG A 103 -17.55 -21.25 4.05
N VAL A 104 -17.38 -19.95 4.16
CA VAL A 104 -18.49 -19.02 4.37
C VAL A 104 -19.18 -18.78 3.00
N THR A 105 -20.51 -18.73 2.98
CA THR A 105 -21.24 -18.48 1.73
C THR A 105 -20.88 -17.11 1.14
N LEU A 106 -20.84 -17.01 -0.20
CA LEU A 106 -20.48 -15.77 -0.90
C LEU A 106 -21.32 -14.57 -0.40
N LEU A 107 -22.62 -14.78 -0.18
CA LEU A 107 -23.51 -13.73 0.33
C LEU A 107 -23.06 -13.24 1.72
N ARG A 108 -22.75 -14.16 2.64
CA ARG A 108 -22.25 -13.79 3.98
C ARG A 108 -20.90 -13.09 3.90
N THR A 109 -20.04 -13.52 2.97
CA THR A 109 -18.75 -12.87 2.71
C THR A 109 -18.94 -11.42 2.28
N VAL A 110 -19.83 -11.16 1.33
CA VAL A 110 -20.12 -9.80 0.84
C VAL A 110 -20.75 -8.94 1.93
N ILE A 111 -21.71 -9.47 2.69
CA ILE A 111 -22.38 -8.74 3.79
C ILE A 111 -21.40 -8.44 4.93
N SER A 112 -20.50 -9.35 5.27
CA SER A 112 -19.51 -9.14 6.32
C SER A 112 -18.39 -8.19 5.90
N TYR A 113 -18.20 -8.01 4.60
CA TYR A 113 -17.16 -7.17 4.03
C TYR A 113 -17.31 -5.69 4.39
N ILE A 114 -18.50 -5.12 4.27
CA ILE A 114 -18.74 -3.69 4.56
C ILE A 114 -18.43 -3.36 6.03
N PRO A 115 -19.01 -4.09 7.01
CA PRO A 115 -18.64 -3.88 8.41
C PRO A 115 -17.15 -4.07 8.69
N ALA A 116 -16.53 -5.09 8.09
CA ALA A 116 -15.10 -5.35 8.26
C ALA A 116 -14.25 -4.20 7.72
N ALA A 117 -14.61 -3.63 6.58
CA ALA A 117 -13.93 -2.46 6.01
C ALA A 117 -14.08 -1.21 6.91
N ILE A 118 -15.27 -1.00 7.48
CA ILE A 118 -15.53 0.11 8.42
C ILE A 118 -14.68 -0.06 9.69
N VAL A 119 -14.69 -1.27 10.28
CA VAL A 119 -13.89 -1.58 11.47
C VAL A 119 -12.40 -1.41 11.17
N LEU A 120 -11.93 -1.91 10.04
CA LEU A 120 -10.54 -1.79 9.61
C LEU A 120 -10.15 -0.33 9.43
N PHE A 121 -11.01 0.47 8.79
CA PHE A 121 -10.80 1.91 8.67
C PHE A 121 -10.73 2.58 10.05
N GLY A 122 -11.63 2.23 10.97
CA GLY A 122 -11.59 2.73 12.35
C GLY A 122 -10.28 2.38 13.07
N ILE A 123 -9.81 1.13 12.96
CA ILE A 123 -8.54 0.69 13.53
C ILE A 123 -7.38 1.51 12.95
N VAL A 124 -7.34 1.70 11.63
CA VAL A 124 -6.30 2.51 10.97
C VAL A 124 -6.31 3.94 11.51
N GLN A 125 -7.49 4.56 11.65
CA GLN A 125 -7.61 5.93 12.20
C GLN A 125 -7.09 6.01 13.64
N VAL A 126 -7.50 5.09 14.50
CA VAL A 126 -7.06 5.05 15.90
C VAL A 126 -5.55 4.83 16.02
N VAL A 127 -5.01 3.87 15.28
CA VAL A 127 -3.57 3.56 15.33
C VAL A 127 -2.74 4.72 14.79
N TYR A 128 -3.08 5.25 13.61
CA TYR A 128 -2.26 6.31 13.01
C TYR A 128 -2.40 7.65 13.73
N TYR A 129 -3.61 8.08 14.00
CA TYR A 129 -3.84 9.43 14.52
C TYR A 129 -4.01 9.47 16.03
N GLY A 130 -4.42 8.35 16.67
CA GLY A 130 -4.57 8.28 18.10
C GLY A 130 -3.33 7.78 18.83
N MET A 131 -2.66 6.73 18.30
CA MET A 131 -1.52 6.12 18.99
C MET A 131 -0.17 6.62 18.47
N LEU A 132 -0.03 6.84 17.15
CA LEU A 132 1.23 7.23 16.53
C LEU A 132 1.35 8.74 16.30
N ASP A 133 0.30 9.52 16.66
CA ASP A 133 0.25 10.97 16.46
C ASP A 133 0.66 11.41 15.04
N ALA A 134 0.29 10.63 14.05
CA ALA A 134 0.66 10.87 12.66
C ALA A 134 -0.09 12.11 12.14
N LYS A 135 0.64 13.04 11.55
CA LYS A 135 0.03 14.21 10.90
C LYS A 135 -0.74 13.77 9.67
N ARG A 136 -1.98 14.27 9.51
CA ARG A 136 -2.78 14.02 8.31
C ARG A 136 -2.09 14.63 7.10
N GLN A 137 -1.74 13.81 6.15
CA GLN A 137 -1.24 14.24 4.86
C GLN A 137 -2.39 14.20 3.84
N HIS A 138 -2.44 15.21 2.98
CA HIS A 138 -3.44 15.32 1.93
C HIS A 138 -2.77 15.02 0.58
N PRO A 139 -2.63 13.74 0.17
CA PRO A 139 -1.90 13.36 -1.04
C PRO A 139 -2.48 13.95 -2.33
N LEU A 140 -3.81 14.18 -2.36
CA LEU A 140 -4.45 14.86 -3.48
C LEU A 140 -4.02 16.32 -3.60
N GLN A 141 -3.83 17.01 -2.48
CA GLN A 141 -3.32 18.38 -2.46
C GLN A 141 -1.92 18.45 -3.09
N THR A 142 -1.09 17.46 -2.82
CA THR A 142 0.25 17.32 -3.41
C THR A 142 0.21 17.31 -4.93
N ILE A 143 -0.67 16.49 -5.50
CA ILE A 143 -0.85 16.38 -6.95
C ILE A 143 -1.36 17.71 -7.51
N MET A 144 -2.38 18.31 -6.88
CA MET A 144 -2.94 19.59 -7.31
C MET A 144 -1.90 20.72 -7.29
N ILE A 145 -1.04 20.76 -6.27
CA ILE A 145 0.05 21.73 -6.17
C ILE A 145 1.06 21.53 -7.31
N PHE A 146 1.39 20.29 -7.62
CA PHE A 146 2.28 19.97 -8.73
C PHE A 146 1.68 20.40 -10.09
N ASP A 147 0.40 20.10 -10.32
CA ASP A 147 -0.31 20.47 -11.53
C ASP A 147 -0.42 22.00 -11.68
N LEU A 148 -0.78 22.71 -10.59
CA LEU A 148 -0.80 24.19 -10.58
C LEU A 148 0.58 24.78 -10.86
N GLY A 149 1.63 24.19 -10.33
CA GLY A 149 3.00 24.56 -10.62
C GLY A 149 3.34 24.40 -12.10
N GLY A 150 2.93 23.29 -12.71
CA GLY A 150 3.08 23.05 -14.15
C GLY A 150 2.32 24.07 -14.99
N ILE A 151 1.05 24.29 -14.69
CA ILE A 151 0.21 25.27 -15.38
C ILE A 151 0.84 26.67 -15.29
N SER A 152 1.27 27.07 -14.08
CA SER A 152 1.92 28.37 -13.86
C SER A 152 3.21 28.51 -14.68
N HIS A 153 4.05 27.45 -14.70
CA HIS A 153 5.30 27.45 -15.46
C HIS A 153 5.09 27.64 -16.96
N PHE A 154 4.13 26.91 -17.56
CA PHE A 154 3.84 26.99 -18.99
C PHE A 154 3.05 28.25 -19.39
N ALA A 155 2.11 28.68 -18.53
CA ALA A 155 1.35 29.93 -18.75
C ALA A 155 2.19 31.19 -18.48
N LYS A 156 3.36 31.07 -17.85
CA LYS A 156 4.19 32.20 -17.39
C LYS A 156 3.44 33.19 -16.48
N GLN A 157 2.45 32.67 -15.78
CA GLN A 157 1.61 33.43 -14.86
C GLN A 157 1.29 32.57 -13.63
N ASN A 158 1.34 33.18 -12.44
CA ASN A 158 0.94 32.50 -11.22
C ASN A 158 -0.54 32.10 -11.26
N GLN A 159 -0.83 30.82 -11.11
CA GLN A 159 -2.18 30.24 -11.07
C GLN A 159 -2.58 29.77 -9.66
N PHE A 160 -1.67 29.91 -8.69
CA PHE A 160 -2.01 29.61 -7.31
C PHE A 160 -2.90 30.71 -6.71
N PRO A 161 -3.82 30.36 -5.81
CA PRO A 161 -4.69 31.33 -5.14
C PRO A 161 -3.96 32.09 -4.01
N VAL A 162 -2.67 32.35 -4.19
CA VAL A 162 -1.80 32.99 -3.20
C VAL A 162 -0.93 34.00 -3.94
N ASP A 163 -0.82 35.20 -3.37
CA ASP A 163 0.11 36.22 -3.85
C ASP A 163 1.48 36.02 -3.17
N TRP A 164 2.49 35.86 -3.98
CA TRP A 164 3.89 35.81 -3.57
C TRP A 164 4.63 37.07 -3.97
N SER A 165 5.78 37.30 -3.33
CA SER A 165 6.67 38.37 -3.74
C SER A 165 7.13 38.18 -5.20
N GLU A 166 7.58 39.25 -5.81
CA GLU A 166 8.03 39.23 -7.21
C GLU A 166 9.16 38.21 -7.43
N ALA A 167 10.09 38.11 -6.47
CA ALA A 167 11.18 37.13 -6.48
C ALA A 167 10.70 35.69 -6.36
N GLU A 168 9.71 35.42 -5.49
CA GLU A 168 9.10 34.09 -5.32
C GLU A 168 8.31 33.70 -6.58
N ASN A 169 7.57 34.62 -7.18
CA ASN A 169 6.86 34.41 -8.43
C ASN A 169 7.83 34.08 -9.59
N GLU A 170 8.89 34.85 -9.74
CA GLU A 170 9.92 34.56 -10.76
C GLU A 170 10.53 33.17 -10.56
N MET A 171 10.82 32.80 -9.32
CA MET A 171 11.35 31.50 -8.97
C MET A 171 10.38 30.37 -9.27
N LEU A 172 9.10 30.53 -8.90
CA LEU A 172 8.03 29.58 -9.19
C LEU A 172 7.92 29.30 -10.70
N LEU A 173 7.86 30.38 -11.50
CA LEU A 173 7.62 30.29 -12.93
C LEU A 173 8.80 29.70 -13.72
N ASN A 174 10.02 29.90 -13.24
CA ASN A 174 11.21 29.55 -14.02
C ASN A 174 12.02 28.37 -13.46
N LYS A 175 11.98 28.09 -12.14
CA LYS A 175 12.90 27.14 -11.50
C LYS A 175 12.21 26.02 -10.72
N CYS A 176 10.99 26.24 -10.24
CA CYS A 176 10.36 25.30 -9.28
C CYS A 176 9.54 24.20 -9.95
N TYR A 177 9.35 24.19 -11.24
CA TYR A 177 8.66 23.11 -11.93
C TYR A 177 9.64 22.23 -12.70
N GLN A 178 9.59 20.93 -12.41
CA GLN A 178 10.32 19.89 -13.16
C GLN A 178 9.37 18.71 -13.41
N PRO A 179 9.07 18.36 -14.67
CA PRO A 179 8.07 17.32 -14.98
C PRO A 179 8.46 15.93 -14.49
N THR A 180 9.74 15.69 -14.21
CA THR A 180 10.27 14.41 -13.73
C THR A 180 10.37 14.34 -12.21
N LEU A 181 10.09 15.42 -11.48
CA LEU A 181 10.30 15.53 -10.05
C LEU A 181 9.07 16.11 -9.34
N TRP A 182 8.11 15.24 -9.02
CA TRP A 182 6.84 15.63 -8.43
C TRP A 182 6.92 16.17 -7.00
N ASP A 183 8.01 15.88 -6.28
CA ASP A 183 8.23 16.27 -4.88
C ASP A 183 9.14 17.51 -4.71
N ILE A 184 9.36 18.28 -5.78
CA ILE A 184 10.23 19.45 -5.80
C ILE A 184 9.84 20.51 -4.76
N TYR A 185 8.54 20.67 -4.50
CA TYR A 185 8.01 21.65 -3.56
C TYR A 185 8.21 21.28 -2.09
N TRP A 186 8.58 20.02 -1.78
CA TRP A 186 8.77 19.55 -0.41
C TRP A 186 10.22 19.37 -0.02
N ARG A 187 11.05 18.95 -0.96
CA ARG A 187 12.41 18.47 -0.66
C ARG A 187 13.49 19.46 -1.00
N PHE A 188 13.23 20.35 -1.89
CA PHE A 188 14.29 21.15 -2.48
C PHE A 188 14.08 22.63 -2.21
N ALA A 189 14.93 23.19 -1.35
CA ALA A 189 15.13 24.63 -1.33
C ALA A 189 15.69 25.07 -2.71
N PRO A 190 15.20 26.14 -3.28
CA PRO A 190 14.42 27.20 -2.65
C PRO A 190 12.92 27.15 -2.88
N CYS A 191 12.34 26.05 -3.38
CA CYS A 191 10.92 25.98 -3.78
C CYS A 191 9.97 25.57 -2.64
N ASP A 192 10.48 25.32 -1.45
CA ASP A 192 9.70 24.91 -0.27
C ASP A 192 8.74 25.98 0.26
N PHE A 193 8.88 27.24 -0.17
CA PHE A 193 7.96 28.32 0.19
C PHE A 193 6.52 28.06 -0.28
N VAL A 194 6.35 27.29 -1.38
CA VAL A 194 5.03 26.91 -1.92
C VAL A 194 4.22 26.13 -0.91
N MET A 195 4.88 25.36 -0.02
CA MET A 195 4.22 24.54 0.98
C MET A 195 4.08 25.22 2.36
N ARG A 196 4.71 26.39 2.53
CA ARG A 196 4.68 27.11 3.81
C ARG A 196 3.53 28.10 3.95
N LYS A 197 2.86 28.41 2.84
CA LYS A 197 1.69 29.29 2.77
C LYS A 197 0.43 28.51 2.38
#